data_bbd29304f784a56a87b634aff69a6418
#
_entry.id   bbd29304f784a56a87b634aff69a6418
#
_cell.length_a   1.000
_cell.length_b   1.000
_cell.length_c   1.000
_cell.angle_alpha   90.00
_cell.angle_beta   90.00
_cell.angle_gamma   90.00
#
_symmetry.space_group_name_H-M   'P 1'
#
loop_
_entity.id
_entity.type
_entity.pdbx_description
1 polymer ?
#
loop_
_entity_poly.entity_id
_entity_poly.type
_entity_poly.pdbx_seq_one_letter_code
_entity_poly.pdbx_strand_id
1 'polypeptide(L)'
;KFQLVVHNEPYDYEGVINIKNNVVNETSFPVSSLVYWTTGAEASCNVNDSLLNKKYDGEFAVDTEGTQAQLEASIKAGEFRLHKVGTDIRVLSDINSLVTTSDTKGDIFKENQTIRVCDQIANDIANIFNTRYLGVVPNDASGRISLWNDIVKHHEQLQEIRAIENFSEEDVTVEQGSAKRAVVVYDRVTVVNAMAQLYMTVEIS
;
A
#
# COMPACT_ATOMS: atom_id res chain seq x y z
N LYS A 1 5.40 -8.65 -5.20
CA LYS A 1 6.18 -7.64 -4.50
C LYS A 1 5.76 -7.58 -3.05
N PHE A 2 6.59 -6.99 -2.19
CA PHE A 2 6.33 -6.78 -0.77
C PHE A 2 7.05 -5.51 -0.34
N GLN A 3 6.49 -4.80 0.64
CA GLN A 3 7.18 -3.69 1.27
C GLN A 3 8.15 -4.22 2.36
N LEU A 4 9.27 -3.53 2.52
CA LEU A 4 10.27 -3.81 3.57
C LEU A 4 10.05 -2.85 4.73
N VAL A 5 9.95 -3.37 5.96
CA VAL A 5 9.91 -2.52 7.16
C VAL A 5 11.32 -2.38 7.74
N VAL A 6 11.73 -1.14 7.95
CA VAL A 6 13.03 -0.78 8.54
C VAL A 6 12.82 0.14 9.74
N HIS A 7 13.84 0.28 10.58
CA HIS A 7 13.79 1.15 11.75
C HIS A 7 14.79 2.29 11.62
N ASN A 8 14.25 3.52 11.57
CA ASN A 8 15.00 4.77 11.62
C ASN A 8 16.14 4.89 10.59
N GLU A 9 15.89 4.40 9.38
CA GLU A 9 16.82 4.43 8.26
C GLU A 9 16.34 5.41 7.17
N PRO A 10 17.20 6.25 6.60
CA PRO A 10 16.82 7.24 5.61
C PRO A 10 16.65 6.59 4.23
N TYR A 11 15.42 6.26 3.87
CA TYR A 11 15.05 5.80 2.51
C TYR A 11 14.13 6.83 1.85
N ASP A 12 14.11 6.82 0.52
CA ASP A 12 13.16 7.56 -0.32
C ASP A 12 12.64 6.60 -1.39
N TYR A 13 11.75 5.67 -0.96
CA TYR A 13 11.25 4.61 -1.84
C TYR A 13 9.92 4.05 -1.33
N GLU A 14 8.94 3.90 -2.23
CA GLU A 14 7.60 3.41 -1.92
C GLU A 14 7.54 1.96 -1.40
N GLY A 15 8.57 1.17 -1.68
CA GLY A 15 8.69 -0.21 -1.21
C GLY A 15 9.28 -0.34 0.20
N VAL A 16 9.53 0.76 0.90
CA VAL A 16 10.11 0.74 2.25
C VAL A 16 9.24 1.52 3.23
N ILE A 17 8.92 0.92 4.36
CA ILE A 17 8.24 1.54 5.49
C ILE A 17 9.26 1.79 6.59
N ASN A 18 9.54 3.05 6.90
CA ASN A 18 10.53 3.43 7.90
C ASN A 18 9.86 3.79 9.22
N ILE A 19 9.83 2.85 10.18
CA ILE A 19 9.29 3.15 11.51
C ILE A 19 10.26 3.97 12.34
N LYS A 20 9.79 5.08 12.90
CA LYS A 20 10.60 6.04 13.63
C LYS A 20 10.68 5.80 15.13
N ASN A 21 9.63 5.24 15.73
CA ASN A 21 9.55 5.06 17.16
C ASN A 21 10.53 4.02 17.69
N ASN A 22 11.03 4.25 18.89
CA ASN A 22 11.87 3.31 19.64
C ASN A 22 11.04 2.49 20.63
N VAL A 23 11.51 1.30 20.95
CA VAL A 23 11.08 0.57 22.14
C VAL A 23 11.75 1.20 23.37
N VAL A 24 10.96 1.50 24.41
CA VAL A 24 11.44 2.18 25.61
C VAL A 24 12.22 1.27 26.54
N ASN A 25 11.98 -0.02 26.52
CA ASN A 25 12.59 -0.98 27.45
C ASN A 25 13.79 -1.72 26.82
N GLU A 26 14.89 -0.98 26.62
CA GLU A 26 16.11 -1.44 25.93
C GLU A 26 16.83 -2.63 26.61
N THR A 27 16.56 -2.89 27.89
CA THR A 27 17.22 -3.99 28.62
C THR A 27 16.75 -5.37 28.22
N SER A 28 15.55 -5.45 27.63
CA SER A 28 14.94 -6.73 27.24
C SER A 28 14.86 -6.92 25.72
N PHE A 29 14.71 -5.83 24.95
CA PHE A 29 14.53 -5.87 23.50
C PHE A 29 15.32 -4.76 22.80
N PRO A 30 15.82 -5.00 21.57
CA PRO A 30 16.39 -3.94 20.75
C PRO A 30 15.40 -2.79 20.51
N VAL A 31 15.89 -1.56 20.43
CA VAL A 31 15.08 -0.37 20.15
C VAL A 31 14.28 -0.48 18.84
N SER A 32 14.79 -1.27 17.89
CA SER A 32 14.19 -1.56 16.58
C SER A 32 13.09 -2.61 16.59
N SER A 33 12.74 -3.21 17.74
CA SER A 33 11.81 -4.36 17.80
C SER A 33 10.38 -4.04 17.32
N LEU A 34 10.02 -2.76 17.20
CA LEU A 34 8.74 -2.34 16.59
C LEU A 34 8.61 -2.76 15.11
N VAL A 35 9.70 -3.06 14.43
CA VAL A 35 9.69 -3.63 13.07
C VAL A 35 8.84 -4.90 13.00
N TYR A 36 8.87 -5.74 14.04
CA TYR A 36 8.08 -6.97 14.05
C TYR A 36 6.57 -6.71 14.09
N TRP A 37 6.14 -5.79 14.97
CA TRP A 37 4.73 -5.41 15.05
C TRP A 37 4.27 -4.75 13.75
N THR A 38 5.04 -3.78 13.23
CA THR A 38 4.71 -3.06 12.01
C THR A 38 4.59 -4.02 10.83
N THR A 39 5.55 -4.95 10.67
CA THR A 39 5.50 -5.98 9.62
C THR A 39 4.27 -6.86 9.75
N GLY A 40 3.93 -7.30 10.96
CA GLY A 40 2.73 -8.10 11.20
C GLY A 40 1.44 -7.35 10.92
N ALA A 41 1.38 -6.07 11.33
CA ALA A 41 0.23 -5.20 11.08
C ALA A 41 -0.01 -4.97 9.57
N GLU A 42 1.06 -4.66 8.82
CA GLU A 42 1.01 -4.48 7.37
C GLU A 42 0.63 -5.77 6.64
N ALA A 43 1.23 -6.89 7.03
CA ALA A 43 0.93 -8.19 6.41
C ALA A 43 -0.49 -8.68 6.68
N SER A 44 -1.11 -8.26 7.79
CA SER A 44 -2.48 -8.62 8.16
C SER A 44 -3.52 -7.62 7.66
N CYS A 45 -3.11 -6.49 7.11
CA CYS A 45 -4.01 -5.46 6.61
C CYS A 45 -4.65 -5.92 5.28
N ASN A 46 -5.98 -5.83 5.18
CA ASN A 46 -6.66 -6.15 3.93
C ASN A 46 -6.26 -5.16 2.83
N VAL A 47 -6.40 -5.59 1.57
CA VAL A 47 -6.03 -4.78 0.41
C VAL A 47 -6.77 -3.45 0.33
N ASN A 48 -8.03 -3.42 0.78
CA ASN A 48 -8.90 -2.24 0.81
C ASN A 48 -8.89 -1.47 2.15
N ASP A 49 -8.06 -1.88 3.12
CA ASP A 49 -7.93 -1.23 4.42
C ASP A 49 -6.65 -0.39 4.53
N SER A 50 -6.61 0.48 5.52
CA SER A 50 -5.43 1.25 5.93
C SER A 50 -5.10 1.02 7.39
N LEU A 51 -3.82 1.08 7.74
CA LEU A 51 -3.38 1.09 9.14
C LEU A 51 -3.54 2.46 9.81
N LEU A 52 -3.97 3.49 9.09
CA LEU A 52 -4.21 4.82 9.65
C LEU A 52 -5.11 4.73 10.90
N ASN A 53 -4.66 5.33 11.99
CA ASN A 53 -5.35 5.33 13.29
C ASN A 53 -5.56 3.93 13.94
N LYS A 54 -4.95 2.87 13.39
CA LYS A 54 -4.97 1.54 14.02
C LYS A 54 -4.35 1.62 15.41
N LYS A 55 -5.04 1.03 16.38
CA LYS A 55 -4.53 0.93 17.74
C LYS A 55 -3.35 -0.04 17.78
N TYR A 56 -2.28 0.37 18.45
CA TYR A 56 -1.15 -0.50 18.77
C TYR A 56 -1.59 -1.50 19.85
N ASP A 57 -1.44 -2.76 19.56
CA ASP A 57 -1.78 -3.91 20.43
C ASP A 57 -0.56 -4.81 20.71
N GLY A 58 0.65 -4.29 20.43
CA GLY A 58 1.89 -5.02 20.66
C GLY A 58 2.31 -5.01 22.13
N GLU A 59 3.29 -5.85 22.44
CA GLU A 59 3.81 -6.07 23.79
C GLU A 59 4.85 -5.04 24.25
N PHE A 60 5.44 -4.28 23.30
CA PHE A 60 6.51 -3.34 23.61
C PHE A 60 5.97 -2.02 24.15
N ALA A 61 6.65 -1.43 25.13
CA ALA A 61 6.46 -0.03 25.46
C ALA A 61 7.10 0.84 24.37
N VAL A 62 6.34 1.81 23.87
CA VAL A 62 6.72 2.64 22.71
C VAL A 62 6.98 4.07 23.16
N ASP A 63 8.10 4.65 22.72
CA ASP A 63 8.34 6.08 22.81
C ASP A 63 7.42 6.82 21.82
N THR A 64 6.44 7.52 22.38
CA THR A 64 5.46 8.30 21.60
C THR A 64 5.59 9.80 21.83
N GLU A 65 6.67 10.26 22.46
CA GLU A 65 6.89 11.68 22.72
C GLU A 65 7.11 12.44 21.41
N GLY A 66 6.52 13.63 21.35
CA GLY A 66 6.68 14.53 20.22
C GLY A 66 5.65 15.63 20.21
N THR A 67 6.10 16.82 19.81
CA THR A 67 5.21 17.96 19.57
C THR A 67 4.45 17.76 18.24
N GLN A 68 3.34 18.46 18.06
CA GLN A 68 2.59 18.46 16.81
C GLN A 68 3.49 18.77 15.59
N ALA A 69 4.38 19.76 15.72
CA ALA A 69 5.30 20.13 14.64
C ALA A 69 6.29 18.99 14.29
N GLN A 70 6.72 18.22 15.28
CA GLN A 70 7.59 17.05 15.05
C GLN A 70 6.84 15.90 14.38
N LEU A 71 5.56 15.67 14.74
CA LEU A 71 4.73 14.68 14.09
C LEU A 71 4.47 15.03 12.62
N GLU A 72 4.17 16.29 12.33
CA GLU A 72 4.00 16.77 10.95
C GLU A 72 5.30 16.67 10.14
N ALA A 73 6.45 17.00 10.76
CA ALA A 73 7.74 16.85 10.12
C ALA A 73 8.07 15.39 9.78
N SER A 74 7.74 14.46 10.67
CA SER A 74 7.90 13.02 10.44
C SER A 74 7.08 12.53 9.23
N ILE A 75 5.81 12.95 9.10
CA ILE A 75 4.98 12.60 7.93
C ILE A 75 5.63 13.13 6.65
N LYS A 76 6.08 14.38 6.65
CA LYS A 76 6.75 15.00 5.49
C LYS A 76 8.09 14.32 5.12
N ALA A 77 8.74 13.71 6.10
CA ALA A 77 9.98 12.95 5.92
C ALA A 77 9.76 11.49 5.53
N GLY A 78 8.51 11.04 5.31
CA GLY A 78 8.20 9.65 4.97
C GLY A 78 8.43 8.68 6.13
N GLU A 79 8.28 9.13 7.37
CA GLU A 79 8.46 8.33 8.57
C GLU A 79 7.11 7.77 9.05
N PHE A 80 6.99 6.44 9.06
CA PHE A 80 5.88 5.77 9.71
C PHE A 80 6.01 5.94 11.22
N ARG A 81 4.96 6.40 11.89
CA ARG A 81 5.04 6.76 13.30
C ARG A 81 3.80 6.35 14.08
N LEU A 82 4.04 5.87 15.32
CA LEU A 82 3.02 5.72 16.34
C LEU A 82 2.98 6.98 17.21
N HIS A 83 1.78 7.38 17.63
CA HIS A 83 1.56 8.53 18.50
C HIS A 83 0.51 8.23 19.56
N LYS A 84 0.48 9.06 20.61
CA LYS A 84 -0.48 8.91 21.72
C LYS A 84 -1.78 9.65 21.42
N VAL A 85 -2.90 8.96 21.53
CA VAL A 85 -4.25 9.52 21.40
C VAL A 85 -5.03 9.16 22.68
N GLY A 86 -5.16 10.10 23.59
CA GLY A 86 -5.72 9.84 24.92
C GLY A 86 -4.87 8.82 25.68
N THR A 87 -5.42 7.66 25.97
CA THR A 87 -4.74 6.54 26.63
C THR A 87 -4.16 5.53 25.67
N ASP A 88 -4.52 5.60 24.39
CA ASP A 88 -4.11 4.65 23.36
C ASP A 88 -2.88 5.12 22.57
N ILE A 89 -2.10 4.17 22.10
CA ILE A 89 -1.08 4.40 21.08
C ILE A 89 -1.67 3.96 19.75
N ARG A 90 -1.55 4.82 18.71
CA ARG A 90 -2.15 4.59 17.38
C ARG A 90 -1.18 4.94 16.27
N VAL A 91 -1.41 4.37 15.09
CA VAL A 91 -0.70 4.74 13.86
C VAL A 91 -1.08 6.17 13.48
N LEU A 92 -0.07 7.02 13.31
CA LEU A 92 -0.26 8.43 12.96
C LEU A 92 -0.68 8.60 11.49
N SER A 93 0.03 7.89 10.59
CA SER A 93 -0.27 7.87 9.15
C SER A 93 0.27 6.56 8.56
N ASP A 94 -0.49 5.96 7.63
CA ASP A 94 -0.13 4.71 6.95
C ASP A 94 0.67 5.02 5.68
N ILE A 95 1.92 5.44 5.86
CA ILE A 95 2.80 5.92 4.79
C ILE A 95 4.10 5.13 4.69
N ASN A 96 4.66 5.12 3.50
CA ASN A 96 6.01 4.60 3.23
C ASN A 96 7.05 5.73 3.23
N SER A 97 8.30 5.37 2.92
CA SER A 97 9.42 6.31 2.98
C SER A 97 9.59 7.19 1.73
N LEU A 98 8.69 7.12 0.76
CA LEU A 98 8.76 7.96 -0.44
C LEU A 98 8.52 9.43 -0.07
N VAL A 99 9.48 10.28 -0.39
CA VAL A 99 9.41 11.74 -0.20
C VAL A 99 9.42 12.46 -1.55
N THR A 100 10.34 12.08 -2.43
CA THR A 100 10.51 12.69 -3.74
C THR A 100 9.48 12.14 -4.74
N THR A 101 8.63 13.02 -5.26
CA THR A 101 7.64 12.67 -6.28
C THR A 101 8.12 13.03 -7.69
N SER A 102 7.51 12.41 -8.69
CA SER A 102 7.76 12.67 -10.11
C SER A 102 6.43 12.66 -10.88
N ASP A 103 6.48 12.98 -12.17
CA ASP A 103 5.29 12.97 -13.04
C ASP A 103 4.63 11.59 -13.14
N THR A 104 5.39 10.52 -12.91
CA THR A 104 4.90 9.13 -12.93
C THR A 104 4.66 8.55 -11.55
N LYS A 105 5.14 9.20 -10.48
CA LYS A 105 4.97 8.80 -9.08
C LYS A 105 4.57 10.02 -8.25
N GLY A 106 3.27 10.31 -8.23
CA GLY A 106 2.69 11.40 -7.45
C GLY A 106 2.54 11.06 -5.96
N ASP A 107 1.92 11.97 -5.21
CA ASP A 107 1.76 11.85 -3.74
C ASP A 107 0.97 10.59 -3.31
N ILE A 108 0.10 10.06 -4.15
CA ILE A 108 -0.67 8.86 -3.86
C ILE A 108 0.23 7.62 -3.61
N PHE A 109 1.44 7.60 -4.18
CA PHE A 109 2.41 6.51 -3.96
C PHE A 109 3.08 6.54 -2.59
N LYS A 110 2.87 7.60 -1.80
CA LYS A 110 3.32 7.68 -0.41
C LYS A 110 2.47 6.85 0.54
N GLU A 111 1.25 6.50 0.14
CA GLU A 111 0.30 5.75 0.94
C GLU A 111 0.56 4.24 0.81
N ASN A 112 0.73 3.54 1.94
CA ASN A 112 0.93 2.08 1.95
C ASN A 112 -0.27 1.34 1.36
N GLN A 113 -1.49 1.82 1.59
CA GLN A 113 -2.70 1.24 1.00
C GLN A 113 -2.63 1.23 -0.53
N THR A 114 -2.17 2.31 -1.15
CA THR A 114 -2.00 2.37 -2.62
C THR A 114 -0.99 1.32 -3.11
N ILE A 115 0.16 1.21 -2.44
CA ILE A 115 1.18 0.23 -2.81
C ILE A 115 0.67 -1.20 -2.62
N ARG A 116 -0.09 -1.45 -1.56
CA ARG A 116 -0.71 -2.76 -1.28
C ARG A 116 -1.68 -3.17 -2.40
N VAL A 117 -2.52 -2.26 -2.88
CA VAL A 117 -3.41 -2.51 -4.02
C VAL A 117 -2.62 -2.80 -5.29
N CYS A 118 -1.62 -1.97 -5.62
CA CYS A 118 -0.78 -2.16 -6.80
C CYS A 118 -0.01 -3.50 -6.76
N ASP A 119 0.55 -3.85 -5.60
CA ASP A 119 1.28 -5.11 -5.43
C ASP A 119 0.34 -6.32 -5.46
N GLN A 120 -0.89 -6.21 -4.93
CA GLN A 120 -1.90 -7.24 -5.03
C GLN A 120 -2.27 -7.50 -6.50
N ILE A 121 -2.60 -6.47 -7.27
CA ILE A 121 -2.89 -6.57 -8.70
C ILE A 121 -1.73 -7.27 -9.43
N ALA A 122 -0.51 -6.79 -9.24
CA ALA A 122 0.66 -7.34 -9.92
C ALA A 122 0.89 -8.82 -9.59
N ASN A 123 0.73 -9.21 -8.32
CA ASN A 123 0.90 -10.59 -7.87
C ASN A 123 -0.21 -11.51 -8.37
N ASP A 124 -1.46 -11.04 -8.34
CA ASP A 124 -2.62 -11.84 -8.76
C ASP A 124 -2.62 -12.06 -10.27
N ILE A 125 -2.35 -11.02 -11.07
CA ILE A 125 -2.25 -11.16 -12.53
C ILE A 125 -1.07 -12.08 -12.89
N ALA A 126 0.07 -11.94 -12.23
CA ALA A 126 1.20 -12.85 -12.44
C ALA A 126 0.83 -14.30 -12.09
N ASN A 127 0.10 -14.51 -11.00
CA ASN A 127 -0.36 -15.84 -10.61
C ASN A 127 -1.38 -16.43 -11.60
N ILE A 128 -2.36 -15.62 -12.05
CA ILE A 128 -3.32 -16.00 -13.10
C ILE A 128 -2.57 -16.44 -14.35
N PHE A 129 -1.63 -15.61 -14.81
CA PHE A 129 -0.83 -15.90 -16.00
C PHE A 129 -0.03 -17.18 -15.83
N ASN A 130 0.72 -17.33 -14.74
CA ASN A 130 1.60 -18.47 -14.51
C ASN A 130 0.84 -19.79 -14.35
N THR A 131 -0.34 -19.78 -13.79
CA THR A 131 -1.08 -21.01 -13.48
C THR A 131 -2.03 -21.43 -14.60
N ARG A 132 -2.53 -20.50 -15.41
CA ARG A 132 -3.55 -20.81 -16.42
C ARG A 132 -3.07 -20.65 -17.86
N TYR A 133 -2.13 -19.75 -18.14
CA TYR A 133 -1.76 -19.34 -19.50
C TYR A 133 -0.35 -19.77 -19.90
N LEU A 134 0.61 -19.70 -19.01
CA LEU A 134 2.02 -19.94 -19.31
C LEU A 134 2.24 -21.35 -19.85
N GLY A 135 2.61 -21.44 -21.13
CA GLY A 135 2.91 -22.72 -21.81
C GLY A 135 1.67 -23.57 -22.15
N VAL A 136 0.46 -23.11 -21.81
CA VAL A 136 -0.80 -23.85 -21.99
C VAL A 136 -1.68 -23.21 -23.06
N VAL A 137 -1.90 -21.89 -22.99
CA VAL A 137 -2.80 -21.18 -23.89
C VAL A 137 -2.00 -20.57 -25.06
N PRO A 138 -2.43 -20.80 -26.34
CA PRO A 138 -1.82 -20.16 -27.47
C PRO A 138 -1.90 -18.63 -27.40
N ASN A 139 -0.82 -17.95 -27.85
CA ASN A 139 -0.82 -16.48 -27.97
C ASN A 139 -1.48 -16.05 -29.29
N ASP A 140 -2.76 -16.33 -29.43
CA ASP A 140 -3.62 -15.86 -30.52
C ASP A 140 -4.68 -14.88 -30.00
N ALA A 141 -5.56 -14.40 -30.87
CA ALA A 141 -6.61 -13.47 -30.48
C ALA A 141 -7.53 -14.03 -29.39
N SER A 142 -7.90 -15.32 -29.48
CA SER A 142 -8.77 -15.98 -28.51
C SER A 142 -8.09 -16.14 -27.14
N GLY A 143 -6.80 -16.54 -27.13
CA GLY A 143 -6.03 -16.67 -25.89
C GLY A 143 -5.85 -15.33 -25.18
N ARG A 144 -5.62 -14.26 -25.92
CA ARG A 144 -5.51 -12.90 -25.35
C ARG A 144 -6.83 -12.37 -24.80
N ILE A 145 -7.97 -12.65 -25.51
CA ILE A 145 -9.30 -12.32 -25.00
C ILE A 145 -9.59 -13.09 -23.70
N SER A 146 -9.19 -14.35 -23.60
CA SER A 146 -9.37 -15.13 -22.36
C SER A 146 -8.59 -14.53 -21.19
N LEU A 147 -7.33 -14.13 -21.42
CA LEU A 147 -6.52 -13.45 -20.39
C LEU A 147 -7.13 -12.10 -19.99
N TRP A 148 -7.58 -11.31 -20.97
CA TRP A 148 -8.26 -10.05 -20.73
C TRP A 148 -9.51 -10.25 -19.84
N ASN A 149 -10.36 -11.22 -20.14
CA ASN A 149 -11.54 -11.54 -19.33
C ASN A 149 -11.18 -11.89 -17.87
N ASP A 150 -10.11 -12.68 -17.65
CA ASP A 150 -9.68 -13.03 -16.30
C ASP A 150 -9.16 -11.81 -15.53
N ILE A 151 -8.47 -10.87 -16.19
CA ILE A 151 -8.00 -9.62 -15.59
C ILE A 151 -9.18 -8.70 -15.27
N VAL A 152 -10.10 -8.49 -16.20
CA VAL A 152 -11.31 -7.67 -15.99
C VAL A 152 -12.09 -8.18 -14.80
N LYS A 153 -12.36 -9.48 -14.73
CA LYS A 153 -13.06 -10.10 -13.61
C LYS A 153 -12.35 -9.91 -12.27
N HIS A 154 -11.01 -9.96 -12.26
CA HIS A 154 -10.23 -9.67 -11.07
C HIS A 154 -10.42 -8.21 -10.60
N HIS A 155 -10.43 -7.25 -11.51
CA HIS A 155 -10.62 -5.84 -11.18
C HIS A 155 -12.05 -5.52 -10.74
N GLU A 156 -13.06 -6.17 -11.33
CA GLU A 156 -14.45 -6.10 -10.85
C GLU A 156 -14.54 -6.56 -9.38
N GLN A 157 -13.84 -7.62 -8.99
CA GLN A 157 -13.77 -8.09 -7.60
C GLN A 157 -13.09 -7.06 -6.68
N LEU A 158 -12.00 -6.41 -7.14
CA LEU A 158 -11.35 -5.34 -6.37
C LEU A 158 -12.26 -4.11 -6.22
N GLN A 159 -13.06 -3.79 -7.24
CA GLN A 159 -14.03 -2.71 -7.17
C GLN A 159 -15.19 -3.06 -6.21
N GLU A 160 -15.67 -4.31 -6.20
CA GLU A 160 -16.72 -4.78 -5.29
C GLU A 160 -16.30 -4.60 -3.82
N ILE A 161 -15.05 -4.90 -3.48
CA ILE A 161 -14.51 -4.67 -2.13
C ILE A 161 -14.03 -3.24 -1.90
N ARG A 162 -14.20 -2.33 -2.87
CA ARG A 162 -13.81 -0.91 -2.79
C ARG A 162 -12.31 -0.68 -2.60
N ALA A 163 -11.48 -1.55 -3.15
CA ALA A 163 -10.03 -1.32 -3.25
C ALA A 163 -9.69 -0.39 -4.41
N ILE A 164 -10.48 -0.44 -5.48
CA ILE A 164 -10.42 0.47 -6.63
C ILE A 164 -11.82 1.03 -6.92
N GLU A 165 -11.90 2.09 -7.72
CA GLU A 165 -13.15 2.71 -8.15
C GLU A 165 -13.14 3.09 -9.62
N ASN A 166 -14.35 3.31 -10.19
CA ASN A 166 -14.56 3.75 -11.55
C ASN A 166 -13.87 2.89 -12.61
N PHE A 167 -13.69 1.60 -12.33
CA PHE A 167 -13.09 0.66 -13.27
C PHE A 167 -14.06 0.35 -14.41
N SER A 168 -13.53 0.34 -15.62
CA SER A 168 -14.21 -0.09 -16.84
C SER A 168 -13.36 -1.14 -17.55
N GLU A 169 -13.99 -2.07 -18.23
CA GLU A 169 -13.30 -3.07 -19.04
C GLU A 169 -12.37 -2.48 -20.10
N GLU A 170 -12.62 -1.22 -20.54
CA GLU A 170 -11.78 -0.47 -21.48
C GLU A 170 -10.45 -0.01 -20.85
N ASP A 171 -10.31 -0.04 -19.52
CA ASP A 171 -9.09 0.31 -18.81
C ASP A 171 -8.02 -0.79 -18.91
N VAL A 172 -8.41 -1.98 -19.39
CA VAL A 172 -7.48 -3.10 -19.59
C VAL A 172 -7.37 -3.42 -21.07
N THR A 173 -6.14 -3.52 -21.57
CA THR A 173 -5.87 -4.08 -22.91
C THR A 173 -4.85 -5.20 -22.84
N VAL A 174 -5.05 -6.23 -23.66
CA VAL A 174 -4.13 -7.38 -23.78
C VAL A 174 -3.74 -7.55 -25.24
N GLU A 175 -2.49 -7.26 -25.54
CA GLU A 175 -1.99 -7.24 -26.90
C GLU A 175 -0.83 -8.23 -27.09
N GLN A 176 -0.53 -8.55 -28.36
CA GLN A 176 0.67 -9.30 -28.68
C GLN A 176 1.90 -8.42 -28.48
N GLY A 177 2.87 -8.90 -27.72
CA GLY A 177 4.15 -8.22 -27.60
C GLY A 177 5.02 -8.31 -28.85
N SER A 178 6.23 -7.75 -28.77
CA SER A 178 7.20 -7.72 -29.89
C SER A 178 7.62 -9.11 -30.36
N ALA A 179 7.61 -10.10 -29.49
CA ALA A 179 7.89 -11.50 -29.82
C ALA A 179 6.58 -12.30 -29.92
N LYS A 180 6.53 -13.32 -30.77
CA LYS A 180 5.34 -14.20 -30.91
C LYS A 180 4.85 -14.84 -29.61
N ARG A 181 5.76 -15.03 -28.65
CA ARG A 181 5.46 -15.65 -27.34
C ARG A 181 5.20 -14.62 -26.24
N ALA A 182 5.29 -13.33 -26.54
CA ALA A 182 5.09 -12.25 -25.57
C ALA A 182 3.66 -11.72 -25.63
N VAL A 183 3.13 -11.40 -24.46
CA VAL A 183 1.87 -10.67 -24.26
C VAL A 183 2.20 -9.39 -23.52
N VAL A 184 1.56 -8.30 -23.90
CA VAL A 184 1.64 -7.00 -23.21
C VAL A 184 0.27 -6.69 -22.63
N VAL A 185 0.23 -6.33 -21.38
CA VAL A 185 -0.98 -5.89 -20.68
C VAL A 185 -0.80 -4.42 -20.34
N TYR A 186 -1.75 -3.58 -20.73
CA TYR A 186 -1.96 -2.25 -20.20
C TYR A 186 -3.13 -2.28 -19.24
N ASP A 187 -2.92 -1.69 -18.07
CA ASP A 187 -3.85 -1.75 -16.97
C ASP A 187 -3.88 -0.41 -16.24
N ARG A 188 -5.05 0.19 -16.13
CA ARG A 188 -5.27 1.48 -15.47
C ARG A 188 -6.31 1.33 -14.38
N VAL A 189 -5.95 1.70 -13.15
CA VAL A 189 -6.83 1.62 -11.99
C VAL A 189 -6.82 2.93 -11.19
N THR A 190 -7.94 3.24 -10.58
CA THR A 190 -8.07 4.31 -9.59
C THR A 190 -8.20 3.69 -8.21
N VAL A 191 -7.18 3.86 -7.36
CA VAL A 191 -7.17 3.28 -6.01
C VAL A 191 -8.06 4.10 -5.09
N VAL A 192 -8.81 3.42 -4.21
CA VAL A 192 -9.59 4.05 -3.13
C VAL A 192 -8.78 4.02 -1.84
N ASN A 193 -8.47 5.19 -1.30
CA ASN A 193 -7.78 5.33 -0.02
C ASN A 193 -8.74 5.65 1.11
N ALA A 194 -8.37 5.29 2.34
CA ALA A 194 -9.13 5.61 3.54
C ALA A 194 -9.21 7.13 3.75
N MET A 195 -10.32 7.61 4.35
CA MET A 195 -10.45 9.02 4.71
C MET A 195 -9.44 9.37 5.82
N ALA A 196 -8.55 10.32 5.53
CA ALA A 196 -7.49 10.75 6.44
C ALA A 196 -7.73 12.16 7.01
N GLN A 197 -8.49 13.01 6.34
CA GLN A 197 -8.66 14.41 6.70
C GLN A 197 -10.12 14.86 6.60
N LEU A 198 -10.61 15.61 7.59
CA LEU A 198 -11.94 16.23 7.61
C LEU A 198 -11.79 17.76 7.65
N TYR A 199 -12.31 18.41 6.63
CA TYR A 199 -12.51 19.86 6.64
C TYR A 199 -14.00 20.17 6.78
N MET A 200 -14.38 20.92 7.82
CA MET A 200 -15.77 21.22 8.12
C MET A 200 -15.97 22.72 8.29
N THR A 201 -16.99 23.28 7.63
CA THR A 201 -17.46 24.62 7.84
C THR A 201 -18.87 24.57 8.46
N VAL A 202 -19.09 25.31 9.54
CA VAL A 202 -20.40 25.44 10.19
C VAL A 202 -20.86 26.88 10.06
N GLU A 203 -21.99 27.10 9.39
CA GLU A 203 -22.65 28.41 9.34
C GLU A 203 -23.75 28.46 10.39
N ILE A 204 -23.78 29.53 11.18
CA ILE A 204 -24.83 29.80 12.19
C ILE A 204 -25.61 31.02 11.70
N SER A 205 -26.88 30.84 11.47
CA SER A 205 -27.87 31.90 11.09
C SER A 205 -28.71 32.36 12.27
#